data_6e9a7837bf2e11196b5d7c9506e500eb
#
_entry.id   6e9a7837bf2e11196b5d7c9506e500eb
#
_cell.length_a   1.000
_cell.length_b   1.000
_cell.length_c   1.000
_cell.angle_alpha   90.00
_cell.angle_beta   90.00
_cell.angle_gamma   90.00
#
_symmetry.space_group_name_H-M   'P 1'
#
loop_
_entity.id
_entity.type
_entity.pdbx_description
1 polymer ?
#
loop_
_entity_poly.entity_id
_entity_poly.type
_entity_poly.pdbx_seq_one_letter_code
_entity_poly.pdbx_strand_id
1 'polypeptide(L)'
;MIDKNKITEVYSETFKNNNIANCSWIMNRYCNYSCSYCWPHAHQKQKDFLTENQYLMAINEIINQFHENGYKKINWGFSGGEITFNPHFLTILNEIQSYIDDYTHMYTNLTTNMSQSMKWWSKFVENTKYFKKVKINGSWHSEYLTDEKKKEAFSDKILFLESSGITTDVNYVMIPGKLDYAKHLIDFFKEKNIFILIKSCRLGNNLIDGYTNEELKFLSNSSKNQINRKLETKLGTSRANVVIKTKDEELRFKSFEETFAEYTMSYEGFNCTAGHQAITIYENGNVTRGRRCRNEILGNIKTGFNLHTKIEKCYSKGNCTC
;
A
#
# COMPACT_ATOMS: atom_id res chain seq x y z
N MET A 1 -3.22 -27.82 10.11
CA MET A 1 -3.21 -26.56 10.91
C MET A 1 -1.88 -26.49 11.66
N ILE A 2 -1.11 -25.41 11.53
CA ILE A 2 0.14 -25.24 12.29
C ILE A 2 -0.22 -25.01 13.75
N ASP A 3 0.38 -25.78 14.65
CA ASP A 3 0.27 -25.50 16.07
C ASP A 3 1.01 -24.19 16.38
N LYS A 4 0.26 -23.19 16.88
CA LYS A 4 0.80 -21.86 17.24
C LYS A 4 2.00 -21.96 18.21
N ASN A 5 1.98 -22.94 19.10
CA ASN A 5 3.05 -23.14 20.09
C ASN A 5 4.37 -23.61 19.47
N LYS A 6 4.34 -24.12 18.25
CA LYS A 6 5.53 -24.51 17.48
C LYS A 6 6.11 -23.38 16.66
N ILE A 7 5.39 -22.27 16.45
CA ILE A 7 5.87 -21.15 15.64
C ILE A 7 6.98 -20.41 16.39
N THR A 8 8.12 -20.29 15.75
CA THR A 8 9.30 -19.58 16.29
C THR A 8 9.45 -18.19 15.72
N GLU A 9 9.08 -17.98 14.45
CA GLU A 9 9.23 -16.71 13.75
C GLU A 9 8.18 -16.54 12.66
N VAL A 10 7.69 -15.31 12.46
CA VAL A 10 6.88 -14.90 11.29
C VAL A 10 7.46 -13.62 10.74
N TYR A 11 7.72 -13.56 9.44
CA TYR A 11 8.28 -12.37 8.81
C TYR A 11 7.90 -12.26 7.32
N SER A 12 8.05 -11.05 6.80
CA SER A 12 8.04 -10.82 5.35
C SER A 12 9.47 -10.91 4.83
N GLU A 13 9.72 -11.80 3.87
CA GLU A 13 11.05 -11.94 3.25
C GLU A 13 11.58 -10.63 2.69
N THR A 14 10.72 -9.86 2.03
CA THR A 14 11.11 -8.60 1.40
C THR A 14 11.66 -7.60 2.41
N PHE A 15 11.00 -7.44 3.54
CA PHE A 15 11.42 -6.47 4.55
C PHE A 15 12.61 -6.97 5.38
N LYS A 16 12.58 -8.24 5.78
CA LYS A 16 13.67 -8.82 6.57
C LYS A 16 14.99 -8.87 5.81
N ASN A 17 14.97 -9.40 4.59
CA ASN A 17 16.20 -9.63 3.83
C ASN A 17 16.83 -8.34 3.29
N ASN A 18 16.05 -7.27 3.11
CA ASN A 18 16.55 -6.02 2.55
C ASN A 18 16.79 -4.93 3.59
N ASN A 19 16.50 -5.16 4.86
CA ASN A 19 16.62 -4.18 5.95
C ASN A 19 15.94 -2.84 5.61
N ILE A 20 14.68 -2.90 5.16
CA ILE A 20 13.90 -1.75 4.71
C ILE A 20 12.93 -1.33 5.82
N ALA A 21 13.01 -0.09 6.28
CA ALA A 21 11.99 0.51 7.11
C ALA A 21 10.75 0.86 6.28
N ASN A 22 9.57 0.88 6.90
CA ASN A 22 8.31 1.12 6.21
C ASN A 22 7.48 2.21 6.92
N CYS A 23 7.30 3.34 6.25
CA CYS A 23 6.42 4.41 6.67
C CYS A 23 5.13 4.36 5.85
N SER A 24 4.01 3.93 6.45
CA SER A 24 2.69 3.98 5.83
C SER A 24 1.99 5.27 6.22
N TRP A 25 1.75 6.16 5.27
CA TRP A 25 1.17 7.48 5.53
C TRP A 25 -0.21 7.64 4.89
N ILE A 26 -1.23 7.74 5.73
CA ILE A 26 -2.59 8.12 5.33
C ILE A 26 -2.64 9.65 5.39
N MET A 27 -2.36 10.31 4.26
CA MET A 27 -2.06 11.74 4.25
C MET A 27 -3.29 12.65 4.42
N ASN A 28 -4.44 12.21 3.93
CA ASN A 28 -5.68 13.01 3.99
C ASN A 28 -6.90 12.10 3.78
N ARG A 29 -8.09 12.66 4.03
CA ARG A 29 -9.38 12.03 3.71
C ARG A 29 -10.07 12.66 2.51
N TYR A 30 -9.55 13.77 2.01
CA TYR A 30 -10.10 14.42 0.83
C TYR A 30 -10.00 13.50 -0.39
N CYS A 31 -11.12 13.36 -1.12
CA CYS A 31 -11.14 12.71 -2.42
C CYS A 31 -12.03 13.52 -3.37
N ASN A 32 -11.59 13.70 -4.61
CA ASN A 32 -12.39 14.30 -5.66
C ASN A 32 -13.51 13.38 -6.16
N TYR A 33 -13.42 12.07 -5.89
CA TYR A 33 -14.45 11.06 -6.14
C TYR A 33 -15.31 10.80 -4.90
N SER A 34 -16.47 10.19 -5.08
CA SER A 34 -17.41 9.75 -4.02
C SER A 34 -17.95 8.36 -4.38
N CYS A 35 -17.02 7.40 -4.56
CA CYS A 35 -17.37 6.04 -4.94
C CYS A 35 -18.33 5.40 -3.93
N SER A 36 -19.39 4.76 -4.41
CA SER A 36 -20.43 4.15 -3.56
C SER A 36 -19.89 3.04 -2.65
N TYR A 37 -18.85 2.37 -3.07
CA TYR A 37 -18.19 1.26 -2.36
C TYR A 37 -16.95 1.68 -1.55
N CYS A 38 -16.65 2.98 -1.49
CA CYS A 38 -15.51 3.48 -0.72
C CYS A 38 -15.82 3.45 0.78
N TRP A 39 -14.78 3.30 1.59
CA TRP A 39 -14.93 3.39 3.04
C TRP A 39 -15.54 4.73 3.47
N PRO A 40 -16.41 4.78 4.48
CA PRO A 40 -17.16 5.98 4.85
C PRO A 40 -16.31 7.22 5.10
N HIS A 41 -15.07 7.05 5.56
CA HIS A 41 -14.15 8.16 5.86
C HIS A 41 -13.39 8.70 4.64
N ALA A 42 -13.44 8.04 3.49
CA ALA A 42 -12.80 8.54 2.26
C ALA A 42 -13.69 9.51 1.48
N HIS A 43 -14.95 9.70 1.90
CA HIS A 43 -15.89 10.61 1.25
C HIS A 43 -15.83 12.06 1.75
N GLN A 44 -14.83 12.41 2.56
CA GLN A 44 -14.73 13.77 3.07
C GLN A 44 -14.33 14.71 1.94
N LYS A 45 -15.08 15.80 1.80
CA LYS A 45 -14.79 16.89 0.85
C LYS A 45 -13.98 18.01 1.49
N GLN A 46 -13.75 17.91 2.79
CA GLN A 46 -12.96 18.85 3.55
C GLN A 46 -11.45 18.64 3.23
N LYS A 47 -10.77 19.73 2.95
CA LYS A 47 -9.35 19.75 2.59
C LYS A 47 -8.48 20.06 3.81
N ASP A 48 -8.56 19.22 4.83
CA ASP A 48 -7.74 19.35 6.04
C ASP A 48 -6.33 18.80 5.79
N PHE A 49 -5.55 19.56 5.06
CA PHE A 49 -4.14 19.22 4.84
C PHE A 49 -3.29 19.85 5.96
N LEU A 50 -2.21 19.18 6.31
CA LEU A 50 -1.16 19.80 7.11
C LEU A 50 -0.48 20.90 6.31
N THR A 51 0.19 21.82 7.00
CA THR A 51 1.04 22.80 6.31
C THR A 51 2.26 22.15 5.71
N GLU A 52 2.85 22.77 4.69
CA GLU A 52 4.07 22.29 4.07
C GLU A 52 5.18 22.06 5.11
N ASN A 53 5.40 23.04 5.97
CA ASN A 53 6.41 22.97 7.03
C ASN A 53 6.20 21.77 7.98
N GLN A 54 4.93 21.45 8.33
CA GLN A 54 4.62 20.28 9.17
C GLN A 54 4.98 18.97 8.47
N TYR A 55 4.76 18.88 7.14
CA TYR A 55 5.18 17.71 6.36
C TYR A 55 6.71 17.58 6.32
N LEU A 56 7.42 18.67 6.02
CA LEU A 56 8.88 18.65 5.91
C LEU A 56 9.56 18.32 7.23
N MET A 57 9.11 18.91 8.33
CA MET A 57 9.61 18.58 9.68
C MET A 57 9.36 17.09 10.02
N ALA A 58 8.18 16.57 9.69
CA ALA A 58 7.86 15.17 9.94
C ALA A 58 8.74 14.21 9.11
N ILE A 59 9.02 14.52 7.85
CA ILE A 59 9.90 13.73 6.98
C ILE A 59 11.30 13.66 7.58
N ASN A 60 11.87 14.81 7.95
CA ASN A 60 13.19 14.87 8.56
C ASN A 60 13.26 14.02 9.84
N GLU A 61 12.28 14.18 10.72
CA GLU A 61 12.22 13.43 11.98
C GLU A 61 12.09 11.90 11.76
N ILE A 62 11.23 11.49 10.82
CA ILE A 62 11.05 10.07 10.48
C ILE A 62 12.37 9.46 9.95
N ILE A 63 13.04 10.17 9.04
CA ILE A 63 14.28 9.69 8.45
C ILE A 63 15.36 9.57 9.51
N ASN A 64 15.52 10.58 10.36
CA ASN A 64 16.51 10.59 11.43
C ASN A 64 16.30 9.43 12.40
N GLN A 65 15.09 9.23 12.90
CA GLN A 65 14.79 8.14 13.83
C GLN A 65 14.95 6.75 13.18
N PHE A 66 14.61 6.58 11.90
CA PHE A 66 14.90 5.33 11.21
C PHE A 66 16.40 5.12 11.02
N HIS A 67 17.17 6.18 10.76
CA HIS A 67 18.63 6.09 10.67
C HIS A 67 19.26 5.72 12.01
N GLU A 68 18.79 6.29 13.13
CA GLU A 68 19.21 5.93 14.48
C GLU A 68 18.90 4.46 14.80
N ASN A 69 17.78 3.94 14.31
CA ASN A 69 17.44 2.52 14.39
C ASN A 69 18.20 1.62 13.39
N GLY A 70 19.15 2.17 12.60
CA GLY A 70 20.01 1.42 11.68
C GLY A 70 19.41 1.18 10.29
N TYR A 71 18.29 1.82 9.94
CA TYR A 71 17.65 1.66 8.63
C TYR A 71 18.08 2.78 7.67
N LYS A 72 18.81 2.44 6.63
CA LYS A 72 19.20 3.34 5.53
C LYS A 72 18.32 3.17 4.27
N LYS A 73 17.41 2.24 4.28
CA LYS A 73 16.46 1.98 3.21
C LYS A 73 15.05 2.22 3.75
N ILE A 74 14.31 3.17 3.17
CA ILE A 74 12.98 3.54 3.67
C ILE A 74 11.97 3.44 2.53
N ASN A 75 10.88 2.71 2.78
CA ASN A 75 9.74 2.62 1.89
C ASN A 75 8.61 3.53 2.39
N TRP A 76 8.20 4.46 1.57
CA TRP A 76 7.09 5.39 1.82
C TRP A 76 5.83 4.89 1.13
N GLY A 77 4.87 4.44 1.90
CA GLY A 77 3.55 4.01 1.43
C GLY A 77 2.53 5.12 1.59
N PHE A 78 2.13 5.79 0.51
CA PHE A 78 1.17 6.87 0.56
C PHE A 78 -0.24 6.41 0.20
N SER A 79 -1.20 6.77 1.05
CA SER A 79 -2.62 6.46 0.86
C SER A 79 -3.51 7.53 1.51
N GLY A 80 -4.82 7.36 1.40
CA GLY A 80 -5.80 8.27 1.98
C GLY A 80 -7.07 8.34 1.14
N GLY A 81 -7.65 9.51 1.02
CA GLY A 81 -8.65 9.81 -0.01
C GLY A 81 -8.00 9.78 -1.39
N GLU A 82 -7.79 10.96 -2.02
CA GLU A 82 -6.95 11.06 -3.20
C GLU A 82 -5.73 11.95 -2.87
N ILE A 83 -4.60 11.31 -2.68
CA ILE A 83 -3.38 11.97 -2.19
C ILE A 83 -2.77 12.94 -3.21
N THR A 84 -3.00 12.73 -4.49
CA THR A 84 -2.48 13.59 -5.57
C THR A 84 -3.11 14.99 -5.59
N PHE A 85 -4.20 15.18 -4.81
CA PHE A 85 -4.81 16.50 -4.58
C PHE A 85 -4.28 17.20 -3.32
N ASN A 86 -3.38 16.59 -2.56
CA ASN A 86 -2.65 17.30 -1.54
C ASN A 86 -1.70 18.30 -2.21
N PRO A 87 -1.83 19.61 -1.95
CA PRO A 87 -1.06 20.64 -2.66
C PRO A 87 0.45 20.53 -2.43
N HIS A 88 0.86 19.90 -1.32
CA HIS A 88 2.26 19.75 -0.93
C HIS A 88 2.86 18.40 -1.36
N PHE A 89 2.10 17.51 -2.03
CA PHE A 89 2.56 16.14 -2.26
C PHE A 89 3.84 16.07 -3.11
N LEU A 90 3.97 16.89 -4.15
CA LEU A 90 5.20 16.93 -4.96
C LEU A 90 6.38 17.52 -4.19
N THR A 91 6.16 18.52 -3.34
CA THR A 91 7.19 19.06 -2.44
C THR A 91 7.67 18.00 -1.45
N ILE A 92 6.74 17.21 -0.89
CA ILE A 92 7.04 16.08 0.00
C ILE A 92 7.93 15.05 -0.70
N LEU A 93 7.62 14.68 -1.93
CA LEU A 93 8.44 13.73 -2.70
C LEU A 93 9.84 14.28 -2.99
N ASN A 94 9.92 15.56 -3.34
CA ASN A 94 11.20 16.23 -3.57
C ASN A 94 12.04 16.31 -2.29
N GLU A 95 11.42 16.59 -1.15
CA GLU A 95 12.11 16.57 0.15
C GLU A 95 12.65 15.18 0.48
N ILE A 96 11.84 14.13 0.36
CA ILE A 96 12.31 12.75 0.58
C ILE A 96 13.47 12.41 -0.37
N GLN A 97 13.39 12.85 -1.62
CA GLN A 97 14.43 12.64 -2.62
C GLN A 97 15.77 13.30 -2.25
N SER A 98 15.74 14.43 -1.54
CA SER A 98 16.95 15.16 -1.14
C SER A 98 17.82 14.41 -0.12
N TYR A 99 17.27 13.40 0.56
CA TYR A 99 18.01 12.53 1.49
C TYR A 99 18.65 11.31 0.83
N ILE A 100 18.49 11.14 -0.49
CA ILE A 100 19.08 10.00 -1.21
C ILE A 100 20.56 10.26 -1.46
N ASP A 101 21.39 9.30 -1.06
CA ASP A 101 22.83 9.27 -1.28
C ASP A 101 23.30 7.84 -1.63
N ASP A 102 24.60 7.57 -1.63
CA ASP A 102 25.17 6.26 -1.94
C ASP A 102 24.73 5.16 -0.95
N TYR A 103 24.32 5.53 0.25
CA TYR A 103 23.97 4.61 1.34
C TYR A 103 22.48 4.63 1.65
N THR A 104 21.81 5.77 1.43
CA THR A 104 20.40 6.00 1.76
C THR A 104 19.52 5.82 0.52
N HIS A 105 18.62 4.85 0.56
CA HIS A 105 17.75 4.54 -0.57
C HIS A 105 16.28 4.70 -0.21
N MET A 106 15.57 5.46 -1.03
CA MET A 106 14.14 5.68 -0.89
C MET A 106 13.36 4.84 -1.90
N TYR A 107 12.28 4.28 -1.41
CA TYR A 107 11.27 3.55 -2.18
C TYR A 107 9.94 4.21 -1.94
N THR A 108 9.05 4.21 -2.92
CA THR A 108 7.70 4.70 -2.68
C THR A 108 6.66 3.86 -3.37
N ASN A 109 5.50 3.76 -2.74
CA ASN A 109 4.30 3.23 -3.35
C ASN A 109 3.12 4.14 -3.01
N LEU A 110 2.25 4.35 -3.98
CA LEU A 110 1.06 5.14 -3.79
C LEU A 110 -0.16 4.50 -4.44
N THR A 111 -1.33 4.73 -3.84
CA THR A 111 -2.63 4.37 -4.40
C THR A 111 -3.37 5.64 -4.79
N THR A 112 -3.84 5.72 -6.03
CA THR A 112 -4.46 6.92 -6.60
C THR A 112 -5.54 6.56 -7.63
N ASN A 113 -6.53 7.41 -7.80
CA ASN A 113 -7.56 7.27 -8.85
C ASN A 113 -7.09 7.78 -10.23
N MET A 114 -5.84 8.18 -10.36
CA MET A 114 -5.20 8.64 -11.60
C MET A 114 -5.88 9.85 -12.26
N SER A 115 -6.67 10.64 -11.52
CA SER A 115 -7.45 11.75 -12.08
C SER A 115 -6.64 13.01 -12.40
N GLN A 116 -5.40 13.12 -11.93
CA GLN A 116 -4.52 14.23 -12.24
C GLN A 116 -4.16 14.29 -13.74
N SER A 117 -3.76 15.50 -14.20
CA SER A 117 -3.37 15.73 -15.60
C SER A 117 -2.02 15.07 -15.94
N MET A 118 -1.76 14.82 -17.23
CA MET A 118 -0.45 14.35 -17.70
C MET A 118 0.69 15.28 -17.26
N LYS A 119 0.46 16.61 -17.30
CA LYS A 119 1.44 17.60 -16.82
C LYS A 119 1.80 17.39 -15.34
N TRP A 120 0.83 17.01 -14.51
CA TRP A 120 1.08 16.69 -13.10
C TRP A 120 1.91 15.41 -12.97
N TRP A 121 1.57 14.37 -13.75
CA TRP A 121 2.32 13.11 -13.75
C TRP A 121 3.76 13.28 -14.24
N SER A 122 4.00 14.15 -15.21
CA SER A 122 5.37 14.49 -15.63
C SER A 122 6.18 15.12 -14.49
N LYS A 123 5.57 16.02 -13.71
CA LYS A 123 6.21 16.56 -12.50
C LYS A 123 6.44 15.48 -11.43
N PHE A 124 5.51 14.53 -11.28
CA PHE A 124 5.68 13.42 -10.36
C PHE A 124 6.91 12.57 -10.73
N VAL A 125 7.10 12.25 -12.00
CA VAL A 125 8.29 11.53 -12.51
C VAL A 125 9.57 12.27 -12.14
N GLU A 126 9.63 13.58 -12.35
CA GLU A 126 10.80 14.41 -11.97
C GLU A 126 11.10 14.38 -10.47
N ASN A 127 10.05 14.45 -9.64
CA ASN A 127 10.19 14.46 -8.18
C ASN A 127 10.45 13.07 -7.59
N THR A 128 10.52 12.03 -8.42
CA THR A 128 10.79 10.65 -7.96
C THR A 128 11.94 9.98 -8.72
N LYS A 129 12.66 10.71 -9.56
CA LYS A 129 13.68 10.15 -10.48
C LYS A 129 14.87 9.47 -9.78
N TYR A 130 15.18 9.87 -8.56
CA TYR A 130 16.28 9.28 -7.77
C TYR A 130 15.81 8.19 -6.80
N PHE A 131 14.50 7.99 -6.66
CA PHE A 131 14.01 6.86 -5.86
C PHE A 131 14.49 5.53 -6.47
N LYS A 132 14.96 4.63 -5.61
CA LYS A 132 15.40 3.30 -6.03
C LYS A 132 14.27 2.51 -6.69
N LYS A 133 13.04 2.75 -6.28
CA LYS A 133 11.84 2.17 -6.86
C LYS A 133 10.60 3.02 -6.57
N VAL A 134 9.80 3.21 -7.59
CA VAL A 134 8.49 3.85 -7.51
C VAL A 134 7.43 2.87 -7.97
N LYS A 135 6.36 2.70 -7.19
CA LYS A 135 5.22 1.87 -7.55
C LYS A 135 3.91 2.66 -7.42
N ILE A 136 3.07 2.58 -8.44
CA ILE A 136 1.74 3.20 -8.46
C ILE A 136 0.67 2.12 -8.58
N ASN A 137 -0.31 2.17 -7.68
CA ASN A 137 -1.52 1.38 -7.76
C ASN A 137 -2.64 2.30 -8.28
N GLY A 138 -2.86 2.30 -9.58
CA GLY A 138 -3.95 3.03 -10.21
C GLY A 138 -5.29 2.37 -9.92
N SER A 139 -6.20 3.07 -9.25
CA SER A 139 -7.52 2.57 -8.93
C SER A 139 -8.49 2.89 -10.05
N TRP A 140 -8.98 1.85 -10.73
CA TRP A 140 -10.02 1.98 -11.73
C TRP A 140 -11.39 2.12 -11.06
N HIS A 141 -12.05 3.24 -11.27
CA HIS A 141 -13.38 3.52 -10.71
C HIS A 141 -14.43 3.58 -11.81
N SER A 142 -15.18 2.50 -12.01
CA SER A 142 -16.19 2.38 -13.07
C SER A 142 -17.32 3.41 -12.99
N GLU A 143 -17.57 3.97 -11.81
CA GLU A 143 -18.56 5.04 -11.62
C GLU A 143 -18.12 6.39 -12.22
N TYR A 144 -16.82 6.57 -12.49
CA TYR A 144 -16.22 7.81 -13.01
C TYR A 144 -15.61 7.65 -14.39
N LEU A 145 -15.09 6.47 -14.70
CA LEU A 145 -14.47 6.14 -15.99
C LEU A 145 -15.53 5.51 -16.92
N THR A 146 -16.53 6.30 -17.30
CA THR A 146 -17.75 5.84 -17.95
C THR A 146 -17.71 5.85 -19.46
N ASP A 147 -16.82 6.64 -20.06
CA ASP A 147 -16.69 6.81 -21.53
C ASP A 147 -15.30 6.42 -22.01
N GLU A 148 -15.18 6.11 -23.32
CA GLU A 148 -13.92 5.64 -23.90
C GLU A 148 -12.80 6.67 -23.78
N LYS A 149 -13.10 7.97 -23.91
CA LYS A 149 -12.08 9.03 -23.76
C LYS A 149 -11.43 9.02 -22.39
N LYS A 150 -12.21 8.81 -21.31
CA LYS A 150 -11.68 8.71 -19.95
C LYS A 150 -10.90 7.42 -19.74
N LYS A 151 -11.35 6.32 -20.35
CA LYS A 151 -10.66 5.04 -20.29
C LYS A 151 -9.29 5.12 -20.95
N GLU A 152 -9.22 5.68 -22.16
CA GLU A 152 -7.97 5.92 -22.87
C GLU A 152 -7.04 6.85 -22.08
N ALA A 153 -7.53 7.99 -21.61
CA ALA A 153 -6.75 8.92 -20.80
C ALA A 153 -6.20 8.32 -19.50
N PHE A 154 -6.89 7.35 -18.90
CA PHE A 154 -6.37 6.58 -17.76
C PHE A 154 -5.22 5.66 -18.22
N SER A 155 -5.44 4.90 -19.30
CA SER A 155 -4.45 3.97 -19.84
C SER A 155 -3.18 4.69 -20.30
N ASP A 156 -3.32 5.84 -20.97
CA ASP A 156 -2.19 6.66 -21.42
C ASP A 156 -1.29 7.09 -20.25
N LYS A 157 -1.87 7.42 -19.11
CA LYS A 157 -1.11 7.75 -17.89
C LYS A 157 -0.34 6.54 -17.35
N ILE A 158 -0.97 5.36 -17.34
CA ILE A 158 -0.30 4.13 -16.93
C ILE A 158 0.89 3.84 -17.86
N LEU A 159 0.69 3.88 -19.17
CA LEU A 159 1.75 3.63 -20.16
C LEU A 159 2.87 4.68 -20.08
N PHE A 160 2.52 5.94 -19.88
CA PHE A 160 3.50 7.02 -19.67
C PHE A 160 4.37 6.74 -18.43
N LEU A 161 3.77 6.36 -17.31
CA LEU A 161 4.50 6.05 -16.10
C LEU A 161 5.40 4.82 -16.25
N GLU A 162 4.93 3.76 -16.92
CA GLU A 162 5.73 2.58 -17.22
C GLU A 162 6.91 2.89 -18.14
N SER A 163 6.70 3.71 -19.19
CA SER A 163 7.79 4.17 -20.06
C SER A 163 8.82 5.03 -19.34
N SER A 164 8.42 5.67 -18.23
CA SER A 164 9.31 6.43 -17.33
C SER A 164 9.99 5.57 -16.26
N GLY A 165 9.89 4.23 -16.34
CA GLY A 165 10.52 3.31 -15.38
C GLY A 165 9.75 3.10 -14.08
N ILE A 166 8.53 3.62 -13.96
CA ILE A 166 7.68 3.47 -12.79
C ILE A 166 6.86 2.19 -12.91
N THR A 167 6.90 1.35 -11.87
CA THR A 167 6.07 0.15 -11.84
C THR A 167 4.61 0.51 -11.57
N THR A 168 3.70 0.06 -12.41
CA THR A 168 2.27 0.33 -12.23
C THR A 168 1.47 -0.97 -12.05
N ASP A 169 0.38 -0.88 -11.27
CA ASP A 169 -0.67 -1.88 -11.19
C ASP A 169 -2.02 -1.17 -11.31
N VAL A 170 -2.94 -1.71 -12.10
CA VAL A 170 -4.32 -1.25 -12.09
C VAL A 170 -5.13 -2.13 -11.14
N ASN A 171 -5.90 -1.52 -10.24
CA ASN A 171 -6.79 -2.22 -9.33
C ASN A 171 -8.25 -1.85 -9.65
N TYR A 172 -9.10 -2.85 -9.81
CA TYR A 172 -10.54 -2.66 -9.92
C TYR A 172 -11.25 -3.39 -8.77
N VAL A 173 -12.08 -2.66 -8.03
CA VAL A 173 -12.95 -3.26 -7.00
C VAL A 173 -14.27 -3.66 -7.68
N MET A 174 -14.43 -4.95 -7.92
CA MET A 174 -15.65 -5.50 -8.48
C MET A 174 -16.71 -5.59 -7.37
N ILE A 175 -17.80 -4.87 -7.53
CA ILE A 175 -19.00 -5.00 -6.70
C ILE A 175 -19.92 -6.10 -7.26
N PRO A 176 -20.86 -6.65 -6.47
CA PRO A 176 -21.80 -7.67 -6.95
C PRO A 176 -22.55 -7.23 -8.22
N GLY A 177 -22.82 -8.15 -9.12
CA GLY A 177 -23.49 -7.90 -10.40
C GLY A 177 -22.62 -7.27 -11.48
N LYS A 178 -21.28 -7.23 -11.30
CA LYS A 178 -20.34 -6.61 -12.27
C LYS A 178 -19.36 -7.59 -12.90
N LEU A 179 -19.71 -8.86 -12.96
CA LEU A 179 -18.83 -9.90 -13.51
C LEU A 179 -18.46 -9.65 -14.98
N ASP A 180 -19.46 -9.37 -15.82
CA ASP A 180 -19.22 -9.16 -17.26
C ASP A 180 -18.41 -7.89 -17.53
N TYR A 181 -18.66 -6.83 -16.74
CA TYR A 181 -17.84 -5.64 -16.79
C TYR A 181 -16.39 -5.93 -16.39
N ALA A 182 -16.16 -6.75 -15.37
CA ALA A 182 -14.81 -7.13 -14.95
C ALA A 182 -14.07 -7.95 -16.03
N LYS A 183 -14.78 -8.88 -16.71
CA LYS A 183 -14.23 -9.66 -17.84
C LYS A 183 -13.83 -8.72 -18.98
N HIS A 184 -14.74 -7.84 -19.41
CA HIS A 184 -14.48 -6.85 -20.45
C HIS A 184 -13.30 -5.93 -20.11
N LEU A 185 -13.20 -5.50 -18.85
CA LEU A 185 -12.10 -4.66 -18.40
C LEU A 185 -10.74 -5.38 -18.43
N ILE A 186 -10.72 -6.66 -18.13
CA ILE A 186 -9.51 -7.48 -18.29
C ILE A 186 -9.05 -7.52 -19.74
N ASP A 187 -9.98 -7.74 -20.68
CA ASP A 187 -9.67 -7.77 -22.11
C ASP A 187 -9.16 -6.42 -22.60
N PHE A 188 -9.81 -5.33 -22.23
CA PHE A 188 -9.38 -3.96 -22.53
C PHE A 188 -7.92 -3.67 -22.09
N PHE A 189 -7.57 -4.01 -20.86
CA PHE A 189 -6.20 -3.80 -20.36
C PHE A 189 -5.19 -4.79 -20.93
N LYS A 190 -5.63 -6.00 -21.24
CA LYS A 190 -4.78 -7.02 -21.87
C LYS A 190 -4.33 -6.58 -23.26
N GLU A 191 -5.23 -6.00 -24.08
CA GLU A 191 -4.90 -5.44 -25.40
C GLU A 191 -3.82 -4.35 -25.33
N LYS A 192 -3.82 -3.59 -24.22
CA LYS A 192 -2.83 -2.54 -23.96
C LYS A 192 -1.58 -3.03 -23.21
N ASN A 193 -1.48 -4.33 -22.97
CA ASN A 193 -0.42 -4.93 -22.14
C ASN A 193 -0.30 -4.36 -20.72
N ILE A 194 -1.39 -3.82 -20.18
CA ILE A 194 -1.47 -3.28 -18.82
C ILE A 194 -1.97 -4.38 -17.88
N PHE A 195 -1.30 -4.51 -16.73
CA PHE A 195 -1.71 -5.47 -15.71
C PHE A 195 -2.86 -4.91 -14.85
N ILE A 196 -3.94 -5.69 -14.72
CA ILE A 196 -5.08 -5.36 -13.85
C ILE A 196 -5.33 -6.43 -12.79
N LEU A 197 -5.59 -6.00 -11.57
CA LEU A 197 -5.97 -6.82 -10.43
C LEU A 197 -7.43 -6.59 -10.07
N ILE A 198 -8.26 -7.60 -10.20
CA ILE A 198 -9.66 -7.55 -9.76
C ILE A 198 -9.73 -7.92 -8.28
N LYS A 199 -10.32 -7.04 -7.48
CA LYS A 199 -10.50 -7.22 -6.04
C LYS A 199 -11.97 -7.30 -5.69
N SER A 200 -12.32 -8.10 -4.68
CA SER A 200 -13.66 -8.07 -4.10
C SER A 200 -13.88 -6.78 -3.31
N CYS A 201 -15.11 -6.30 -3.32
CA CYS A 201 -15.53 -5.23 -2.41
C CYS A 201 -15.68 -5.78 -0.98
N ARG A 202 -15.12 -5.07 -0.02
CA ARG A 202 -15.10 -5.51 1.39
C ARG A 202 -15.45 -4.35 2.31
N LEU A 203 -16.18 -4.67 3.38
CA LEU A 203 -16.36 -3.79 4.52
C LEU A 203 -15.49 -4.32 5.68
N GLY A 204 -14.38 -3.66 5.93
CA GLY A 204 -13.36 -4.18 6.83
C GLY A 204 -12.69 -5.44 6.26
N ASN A 205 -12.72 -6.53 7.00
CA ASN A 205 -12.22 -7.83 6.56
C ASN A 205 -13.31 -8.68 5.89
N ASN A 206 -14.57 -8.29 6.02
CA ASN A 206 -15.71 -9.06 5.53
C ASN A 206 -16.00 -8.71 4.07
N LEU A 207 -16.31 -9.73 3.30
CA LEU A 207 -16.89 -9.56 1.97
C LEU A 207 -18.27 -8.93 2.13
N ILE A 208 -18.65 -7.99 1.25
CA ILE A 208 -20.02 -7.50 1.23
C ILE A 208 -20.95 -8.57 0.66
N ASP A 209 -22.21 -8.51 1.05
CA ASP A 209 -23.24 -9.44 0.56
C ASP A 209 -23.57 -9.21 -0.93
N GLY A 210 -24.22 -10.18 -1.56
CA GLY A 210 -24.77 -10.10 -2.91
C GLY A 210 -23.91 -10.70 -4.03
N TYR A 211 -22.73 -11.23 -3.74
CA TYR A 211 -21.96 -11.98 -4.75
C TYR A 211 -22.58 -13.34 -5.03
N THR A 212 -22.71 -13.67 -6.33
CA THR A 212 -23.05 -15.01 -6.78
C THR A 212 -21.89 -15.99 -6.62
N ASN A 213 -22.17 -17.30 -6.65
CA ASN A 213 -21.13 -18.32 -6.63
C ASN A 213 -20.17 -18.21 -7.83
N GLU A 214 -20.67 -17.80 -9.01
CA GLU A 214 -19.85 -17.57 -10.19
C GLU A 214 -18.87 -16.41 -9.98
N GLU A 215 -19.34 -15.29 -9.41
CA GLU A 215 -18.50 -14.14 -9.09
C GLU A 215 -17.42 -14.46 -8.06
N LEU A 216 -17.76 -15.22 -7.02
CA LEU A 216 -16.80 -15.66 -6.01
C LEU A 216 -15.72 -16.59 -6.63
N LYS A 217 -16.12 -17.52 -7.49
CA LYS A 217 -15.20 -18.38 -8.22
C LYS A 217 -14.29 -17.58 -9.16
N PHE A 218 -14.84 -16.60 -9.87
CA PHE A 218 -14.07 -15.70 -10.72
C PHE A 218 -13.03 -14.90 -9.92
N LEU A 219 -13.43 -14.28 -8.81
CA LEU A 219 -12.54 -13.51 -7.93
C LEU A 219 -11.41 -14.38 -7.38
N SER A 220 -11.71 -15.60 -6.94
CA SER A 220 -10.69 -16.54 -6.47
C SER A 220 -9.69 -16.93 -7.56
N ASN A 221 -10.17 -17.20 -8.78
CA ASN A 221 -9.33 -17.58 -9.90
C ASN A 221 -8.53 -16.41 -10.47
N SER A 222 -9.14 -15.22 -10.57
CA SER A 222 -8.46 -14.02 -11.07
C SER A 222 -7.27 -13.65 -10.18
N SER A 223 -7.40 -13.77 -8.88
CA SER A 223 -6.28 -13.53 -7.96
C SER A 223 -5.13 -14.52 -8.13
N LYS A 224 -5.41 -15.78 -8.41
CA LYS A 224 -4.40 -16.84 -8.66
C LYS A 224 -3.66 -16.63 -9.99
N ASN A 225 -4.39 -16.37 -11.07
CA ASN A 225 -3.81 -16.22 -12.41
C ASN A 225 -2.95 -14.95 -12.55
N GLN A 226 -3.27 -13.90 -11.79
CA GLN A 226 -2.54 -12.65 -11.81
C GLN A 226 -1.22 -12.70 -11.02
N ILE A 227 -1.09 -13.62 -10.06
CA ILE A 227 0.14 -13.83 -9.30
C ILE A 227 1.25 -14.39 -10.21
N ASN A 228 0.91 -15.30 -11.12
CA ASN A 228 1.89 -15.97 -11.98
C ASN A 228 2.58 -15.01 -12.97
N ARG A 229 1.87 -13.99 -13.48
CA ARG A 229 2.44 -13.03 -14.43
C ARG A 229 3.46 -12.08 -13.80
N LYS A 230 3.36 -11.82 -12.50
CA LYS A 230 4.30 -10.93 -11.76
C LYS A 230 5.55 -11.60 -11.23
N LEU A 231 5.55 -12.90 -11.09
CA LEU A 231 6.75 -13.66 -10.75
C LEU A 231 7.76 -13.65 -11.91
N GLU A 232 7.29 -13.45 -13.15
CA GLU A 232 8.14 -13.35 -14.34
C GLU A 232 8.76 -11.97 -14.55
N THR A 233 8.20 -10.91 -14.01
CA THR A 233 8.83 -9.60 -14.04
C THR A 233 9.86 -9.51 -12.92
N LYS A 234 11.14 -9.43 -13.28
CA LYS A 234 12.37 -9.44 -12.45
C LYS A 234 12.45 -8.47 -11.27
N LEU A 235 11.36 -7.92 -10.79
CA LEU A 235 11.29 -6.97 -9.67
C LEU A 235 10.23 -7.43 -8.68
N GLY A 236 10.53 -8.53 -7.98
CA GLY A 236 9.73 -9.09 -6.91
C GLY A 236 9.39 -8.11 -5.79
N THR A 237 8.29 -7.41 -5.92
CA THR A 237 7.70 -6.63 -4.85
C THR A 237 6.19 -6.56 -4.95
N SER A 238 5.58 -7.52 -5.60
CA SER A 238 4.16 -7.69 -5.45
C SER A 238 3.93 -8.64 -4.30
N ARG A 239 3.53 -8.31 -3.18
CA ARG A 239 3.21 -9.12 -2.01
C ARG A 239 4.44 -9.77 -1.37
N ALA A 240 4.75 -9.30 -0.21
CA ALA A 240 5.75 -9.90 0.64
C ALA A 240 5.42 -11.38 0.82
N ASN A 241 6.33 -12.28 0.44
CA ASN A 241 6.23 -13.65 0.87
C ASN A 241 6.25 -13.65 2.40
N VAL A 242 5.23 -14.22 2.99
CA VAL A 242 5.16 -14.42 4.45
C VAL A 242 5.77 -15.77 4.75
N VAL A 243 6.77 -15.75 5.59
CA VAL A 243 7.43 -16.97 6.05
C VAL A 243 7.03 -17.22 7.49
N ILE A 244 6.54 -18.41 7.75
CA ILE A 244 6.27 -18.92 9.11
C ILE A 244 7.29 -20.02 9.37
N LYS A 245 8.16 -19.81 10.35
CA LYS A 245 9.09 -20.84 10.84
C LYS A 245 8.52 -21.53 12.07
N THR A 246 8.60 -22.83 12.05
CA THR A 246 8.40 -23.66 13.22
C THR A 246 9.72 -24.30 13.64
N LYS A 247 9.71 -25.13 14.68
CA LYS A 247 10.89 -25.90 15.05
C LYS A 247 11.26 -26.97 14.01
N ASP A 248 10.25 -27.41 13.24
CA ASP A 248 10.35 -28.57 12.37
C ASP A 248 10.39 -28.20 10.88
N GLU A 249 9.79 -27.06 10.49
CA GLU A 249 9.62 -26.68 9.07
C GLU A 249 9.54 -25.16 8.86
N GLU A 250 9.72 -24.76 7.60
CA GLU A 250 9.51 -23.38 7.11
C GLU A 250 8.41 -23.38 6.06
N LEU A 251 7.32 -22.67 6.33
CA LEU A 251 6.19 -22.52 5.41
C LEU A 251 6.21 -21.16 4.76
N ARG A 252 5.93 -21.12 3.47
CA ARG A 252 5.96 -19.91 2.65
C ARG A 252 4.58 -19.62 2.06
N PHE A 253 4.10 -18.42 2.28
CA PHE A 253 2.81 -17.95 1.79
C PHE A 253 3.03 -16.72 0.92
N LYS A 254 2.21 -16.59 -0.13
CA LYS A 254 2.31 -15.46 -1.08
C LYS A 254 1.79 -14.14 -0.50
N SER A 255 0.96 -14.21 0.53
CA SER A 255 0.40 -13.01 1.20
C SER A 255 -0.07 -13.32 2.61
N PHE A 256 -0.28 -12.27 3.41
CA PHE A 256 -0.94 -12.40 4.71
C PHE A 256 -2.38 -12.89 4.60
N GLU A 257 -3.10 -12.50 3.53
CA GLU A 257 -4.46 -13.00 3.28
C GLU A 257 -4.50 -14.51 3.08
N GLU A 258 -3.49 -15.07 2.43
CA GLU A 258 -3.35 -16.52 2.27
C GLU A 258 -3.13 -17.20 3.62
N THR A 259 -2.29 -16.62 4.48
CA THR A 259 -2.11 -17.15 5.85
C THR A 259 -3.39 -17.11 6.67
N PHE A 260 -4.23 -16.08 6.50
CA PHE A 260 -5.49 -15.96 7.23
C PHE A 260 -6.57 -16.90 6.71
N ALA A 261 -6.55 -17.26 5.43
CA ALA A 261 -7.47 -18.25 4.88
C ALA A 261 -7.21 -19.66 5.44
N GLU A 262 -5.95 -19.96 5.72
CA GLU A 262 -5.54 -21.27 6.23
C GLU A 262 -5.39 -21.30 7.75
N TYR A 263 -5.06 -20.15 8.35
CA TYR A 263 -4.74 -20.06 9.78
C TYR A 263 -5.34 -18.80 10.41
N THR A 264 -6.19 -18.97 11.41
CA THR A 264 -6.62 -17.87 12.28
C THR A 264 -5.49 -17.58 13.26
N MET A 265 -4.64 -16.60 12.95
CA MET A 265 -3.46 -16.33 13.77
C MET A 265 -3.54 -14.99 14.50
N SER A 266 -3.38 -15.06 15.80
CA SER A 266 -2.95 -13.95 16.63
C SER A 266 -1.43 -13.99 16.77
N TYR A 267 -0.76 -12.86 16.57
CA TYR A 267 0.69 -12.74 16.79
C TYR A 267 1.04 -12.23 18.19
N GLU A 268 0.07 -12.24 19.13
CA GLU A 268 0.29 -11.86 20.52
C GLU A 268 1.47 -12.63 21.12
N GLY A 269 2.41 -11.90 21.72
CA GLY A 269 3.61 -12.45 22.35
C GLY A 269 4.82 -12.66 21.43
N PHE A 270 4.64 -12.57 20.09
CA PHE A 270 5.78 -12.61 19.14
C PHE A 270 6.55 -11.31 19.14
N ASN A 271 7.83 -11.35 18.78
CA ASN A 271 8.60 -10.16 18.48
C ASN A 271 7.99 -9.46 17.26
N CYS A 272 7.79 -8.14 17.37
CA CYS A 272 7.13 -7.34 16.35
C CYS A 272 7.98 -6.11 16.03
N THR A 273 8.34 -5.95 14.77
CA THR A 273 9.13 -4.80 14.30
C THR A 273 8.32 -3.52 14.14
N ALA A 274 7.00 -3.58 14.28
CA ALA A 274 6.15 -2.39 14.24
C ALA A 274 6.49 -1.43 15.39
N GLY A 275 6.59 -0.15 15.08
CA GLY A 275 7.08 0.89 15.98
C GLY A 275 8.58 1.12 15.90
N HIS A 276 9.37 0.14 15.44
CA HIS A 276 10.82 0.22 15.29
C HIS A 276 11.25 0.29 13.81
N GLN A 277 10.74 -0.62 12.99
CA GLN A 277 11.00 -0.72 11.54
C GLN A 277 9.82 -0.25 10.69
N ALA A 278 8.62 -0.30 11.22
CA ALA A 278 7.40 0.07 10.50
C ALA A 278 6.50 0.94 11.36
N ILE A 279 5.95 2.00 10.76
CA ILE A 279 5.00 2.90 11.40
C ILE A 279 3.82 3.19 10.47
N THR A 280 2.73 3.66 11.07
CA THR A 280 1.61 4.23 10.33
C THR A 280 1.30 5.64 10.85
N ILE A 281 1.23 6.59 9.93
CA ILE A 281 0.84 7.98 10.21
C ILE A 281 -0.57 8.17 9.66
N TYR A 282 -1.44 8.74 10.47
CA TYR A 282 -2.81 9.04 10.11
C TYR A 282 -2.98 10.50 9.70
N GLU A 283 -4.07 10.81 9.03
CA GLU A 283 -4.40 12.14 8.53
C GLU A 283 -4.47 13.25 9.60
N ASN A 284 -4.73 12.87 10.85
CA ASN A 284 -4.70 13.80 12.01
C ASN A 284 -3.28 14.02 12.56
N GLY A 285 -2.27 13.39 11.97
CA GLY A 285 -0.88 13.47 12.38
C GLY A 285 -0.45 12.43 13.41
N ASN A 286 -1.35 11.60 13.93
CA ASN A 286 -0.97 10.57 14.89
C ASN A 286 -0.05 9.53 14.23
N VAL A 287 1.08 9.28 14.89
CA VAL A 287 2.02 8.22 14.55
C VAL A 287 1.71 7.03 15.43
N THR A 288 1.45 5.89 14.82
CA THR A 288 1.15 4.65 15.53
C THR A 288 2.15 3.58 15.17
N ARG A 289 2.30 2.60 16.04
CA ARG A 289 3.16 1.46 15.85
C ARG A 289 2.87 0.70 14.55
N GLY A 290 1.61 0.61 14.15
CA GLY A 290 1.20 -0.01 12.90
C GLY A 290 -0.29 0.14 12.64
N ARG A 291 -0.74 -0.17 11.43
CA ARG A 291 -2.12 0.03 11.00
C ARG A 291 -3.16 -0.70 11.87
N ARG A 292 -2.81 -1.84 12.46
CA ARG A 292 -3.67 -2.62 13.37
C ARG A 292 -3.45 -2.26 14.84
N CYS A 293 -2.40 -1.55 15.15
CA CYS A 293 -2.05 -1.09 16.49
C CYS A 293 -2.46 0.39 16.70
N ARG A 294 -3.70 0.74 16.32
CA ARG A 294 -4.18 2.14 16.34
C ARG A 294 -4.18 2.77 17.73
N ASN A 295 -4.32 1.97 18.78
CA ASN A 295 -4.33 2.45 20.16
C ASN A 295 -2.91 2.64 20.73
N GLU A 296 -1.88 2.19 20.03
CA GLU A 296 -0.49 2.37 20.42
C GLU A 296 0.08 3.59 19.69
N ILE A 297 -0.21 4.77 20.25
CA ILE A 297 0.21 6.06 19.69
C ILE A 297 1.63 6.33 20.17
N LEU A 298 2.55 6.50 19.22
CA LEU A 298 3.96 6.87 19.45
C LEU A 298 4.14 8.38 19.59
N GLY A 299 3.12 9.17 19.29
CA GLY A 299 3.08 10.62 19.30
C GLY A 299 2.35 11.17 18.10
N ASN A 300 2.64 12.44 17.78
CA ASN A 300 1.98 13.14 16.67
C ASN A 300 3.01 13.98 15.92
N ILE A 301 2.96 13.99 14.58
CA ILE A 301 3.91 14.73 13.74
C ILE A 301 3.88 16.26 13.95
N LYS A 302 2.84 16.79 14.59
CA LYS A 302 2.73 18.23 14.92
C LYS A 302 3.38 18.59 16.26
N THR A 303 3.48 17.65 17.19
CA THR A 303 3.92 17.88 18.57
C THR A 303 5.12 17.04 18.99
N GLY A 304 5.57 16.13 18.15
CA GLY A 304 6.66 15.19 18.39
C GLY A 304 6.17 13.76 18.56
N PHE A 305 7.02 12.83 18.21
CA PHE A 305 6.80 11.38 18.35
C PHE A 305 8.17 10.70 18.53
N ASN A 306 8.15 9.48 19.08
CA ASN A 306 9.37 8.68 19.23
C ASN A 306 9.12 7.27 18.74
N LEU A 307 9.96 6.79 17.83
CA LEU A 307 9.98 5.39 17.43
C LEU A 307 10.54 4.52 18.56
N HIS A 308 10.14 3.26 18.57
CA HIS A 308 10.77 2.31 19.48
C HIS A 308 12.25 2.13 19.09
N THR A 309 13.15 2.17 20.06
CA THR A 309 14.59 1.92 19.86
C THR A 309 14.93 0.43 19.80
N LYS A 310 13.98 -0.44 20.09
CA LYS A 310 14.11 -1.91 20.05
C LYS A 310 12.83 -2.58 19.60
N ILE A 311 12.98 -3.81 19.12
CA ILE A 311 11.86 -4.68 18.76
C ILE A 311 11.10 -5.07 20.02
N GLU A 312 9.78 -4.93 20.00
CA GLU A 312 8.92 -5.22 21.14
C GLU A 312 7.96 -6.39 20.86
N LYS A 313 7.26 -6.84 21.87
CA LYS A 313 6.24 -7.88 21.74
C LYS A 313 4.98 -7.35 21.08
N CYS A 314 4.31 -8.20 20.29
CA CYS A 314 2.99 -7.92 19.73
C CYS A 314 1.92 -8.15 20.80
N TYR A 315 1.01 -7.20 20.94
CA TYR A 315 -0.13 -7.29 21.86
C TYR A 315 -1.46 -7.55 21.15
N SER A 316 -1.44 -7.59 19.82
CA SER A 316 -2.67 -7.75 19.04
C SER A 316 -3.19 -9.17 19.14
N LYS A 317 -4.43 -9.29 19.63
CA LYS A 317 -5.17 -10.56 19.70
C LYS A 317 -5.83 -10.92 18.38
N GLY A 318 -5.91 -9.98 17.44
CA GLY A 318 -6.53 -10.18 16.14
C GLY A 318 -5.53 -10.46 15.02
N ASN A 319 -6.07 -10.79 13.84
CA ASN A 319 -5.27 -10.95 12.63
C ASN A 319 -4.54 -9.65 12.29
N CYS A 320 -3.25 -9.73 12.07
CA CYS A 320 -2.39 -8.60 11.75
C CYS A 320 -1.80 -8.74 10.35
N THR A 321 -1.76 -7.62 9.63
CA THR A 321 -1.14 -7.51 8.29
C THR A 321 -0.03 -6.46 8.27
N CYS A 322 0.55 -6.16 9.42
CA CYS A 322 1.63 -5.20 9.56
C CYS A 322 2.95 -5.75 9.02
#